data_0a233828ee5382f9b8a0f7859265cc85
#
_entry.id   0a233828ee5382f9b8a0f7859265cc85
#
_cell.length_a   1.000
_cell.length_b   1.000
_cell.length_c   1.000
_cell.angle_alpha   90.00
_cell.angle_beta   90.00
_cell.angle_gamma   90.00
#
_symmetry.space_group_name_H-M   'P 1'
#
loop_
_entity.id
_entity.type
_entity.pdbx_description
1 polymer ?
#
loop_
_entity_poly.entity_id
_entity_poly.type
_entity_poly.pdbx_seq_one_letter_code
_entity_poly.pdbx_strand_id
1 'polypeptide(L)'
;MKKSIWKLFVDGASRNNPGPSGAGIYIEKDNVLMIKEGYYLGIKTNNQAEYLALLLGLFIVAEHVKRNEEVQIVSDSQLLVRQLTGVYKVRQSHLQPLHKLCQEKMHALNATISHVLRDQNTQADEMANHGVDCKIFPPKNYIALLKHHDILL
;
A
#
# COMPACT_ATOMS: atom_id res chain seq x y z
N MET A 1 -8.80 -15.57 -24.24
CA MET A 1 -9.32 -14.38 -23.53
C MET A 1 -8.23 -13.74 -22.70
N LYS A 2 -8.11 -12.42 -22.77
CA LYS A 2 -7.17 -11.67 -21.94
C LYS A 2 -7.65 -11.66 -20.50
N LYS A 3 -6.72 -11.86 -19.55
CA LYS A 3 -7.00 -11.65 -18.13
C LYS A 3 -7.21 -10.16 -17.87
N SER A 4 -8.17 -9.83 -17.02
CA SER A 4 -8.26 -8.48 -16.50
C SER A 4 -7.07 -8.19 -15.59
N ILE A 5 -6.57 -6.97 -15.66
CA ILE A 5 -5.42 -6.52 -14.86
C ILE A 5 -5.88 -5.41 -13.93
N TRP A 6 -5.71 -5.66 -12.63
CA TRP A 6 -5.87 -4.65 -11.60
C TRP A 6 -4.52 -4.01 -11.34
N LYS A 7 -4.45 -2.71 -11.48
CA LYS A 7 -3.22 -1.96 -11.22
C LYS A 7 -3.40 -1.12 -9.97
N LEU A 8 -2.60 -1.43 -8.96
CA LEU A 8 -2.67 -0.82 -7.64
C LEU A 8 -1.50 0.14 -7.46
N PHE A 9 -1.78 1.44 -7.48
CA PHE A 9 -0.82 2.49 -7.16
C PHE A 9 -0.95 2.83 -5.68
N VAL A 10 0.15 2.78 -4.95
CA VAL A 10 0.18 3.08 -3.52
C VAL A 10 1.24 4.11 -3.20
N ASP A 11 0.98 4.93 -2.19
CA ASP A 11 1.95 5.85 -1.65
C ASP A 11 1.69 6.06 -0.16
N GLY A 12 2.76 6.08 0.63
CA GLY A 12 2.73 6.43 2.03
C GLY A 12 3.56 7.68 2.24
N ALA A 13 3.00 8.65 2.94
CA ALA A 13 3.68 9.91 3.21
C ALA A 13 3.66 10.21 4.70
N SER A 14 4.80 10.64 5.24
CA SER A 14 4.92 11.11 6.61
C SER A 14 5.42 12.55 6.63
N ARG A 15 4.74 13.41 7.36
CA ARG A 15 5.16 14.80 7.59
C ARG A 15 6.05 14.82 8.82
N ASN A 16 7.32 15.26 8.66
CA ASN A 16 8.34 15.29 9.73
C ASN A 16 8.85 13.93 10.24
N ASN A 17 8.81 12.94 9.51
CA ASN A 17 9.39 11.59 9.61
C ASN A 17 10.12 11.26 10.95
N PRO A 18 9.44 10.86 12.08
CA PRO A 18 8.02 10.53 12.13
C PRO A 18 7.12 11.74 12.26
N GLY A 19 5.88 11.56 11.88
CA GLY A 19 4.87 12.59 11.98
C GLY A 19 3.54 12.12 11.43
N PRO A 20 2.56 13.04 11.31
CA PRO A 20 1.27 12.69 10.71
C PRO A 20 1.45 12.07 9.33
N SER A 21 0.86 10.91 9.14
CA SER A 21 1.11 10.08 7.95
C SER A 21 -0.19 9.70 7.27
N GLY A 22 -0.11 9.51 5.96
CA GLY A 22 -1.24 9.13 5.12
C GLY A 22 -0.91 8.01 4.15
N ALA A 23 -1.94 7.28 3.77
CA ALA A 23 -1.90 6.26 2.74
C ALA A 23 -2.75 6.70 1.56
N GLY A 24 -2.17 6.67 0.36
CA GLY A 24 -2.87 6.95 -0.88
C GLY A 24 -3.03 5.68 -1.70
N ILE A 25 -4.25 5.45 -2.15
CA ILE A 25 -4.64 4.27 -2.91
C ILE A 25 -5.33 4.71 -4.20
N TYR A 26 -4.80 4.26 -5.33
CA TYR A 26 -5.38 4.51 -6.64
C TYR A 26 -5.40 3.20 -7.40
N ILE A 27 -6.59 2.72 -7.75
CA ILE A 27 -6.75 1.40 -8.36
C ILE A 27 -7.46 1.53 -9.70
N GLU A 28 -6.85 0.95 -10.73
CA GLU A 28 -7.43 0.82 -12.06
C GLU A 28 -7.68 -0.65 -12.37
N LYS A 29 -8.74 -0.93 -13.11
CA LYS A 29 -8.97 -2.24 -13.73
C LYS A 29 -9.03 -2.03 -15.24
N ASP A 30 -8.12 -2.68 -15.96
CA ASP A 30 -8.01 -2.54 -17.43
C ASP A 30 -7.97 -1.06 -17.85
N ASN A 31 -7.14 -0.27 -17.13
CA ASN A 31 -6.93 1.17 -17.34
C ASN A 31 -8.13 2.07 -17.02
N VAL A 32 -9.16 1.54 -16.35
CA VAL A 32 -10.32 2.31 -15.92
C VAL A 32 -10.24 2.55 -14.41
N LEU A 33 -10.35 3.80 -13.97
CA LEU A 33 -10.34 4.13 -12.55
C LEU A 33 -11.50 3.46 -11.81
N MET A 34 -11.17 2.68 -10.78
CA MET A 34 -12.13 1.98 -9.94
C MET A 34 -12.20 2.58 -8.53
N ILE A 35 -11.05 2.90 -7.92
CA ILE A 35 -10.96 3.37 -6.54
C ILE A 35 -9.87 4.44 -6.45
N LYS A 36 -10.19 5.54 -5.77
CA LYS A 36 -9.24 6.62 -5.48
C LYS A 36 -9.53 7.10 -4.07
N GLU A 37 -8.70 6.71 -3.10
CA GLU A 37 -8.95 6.96 -1.68
C GLU A 37 -7.67 7.32 -0.95
N GLY A 38 -7.80 8.13 0.10
CA GLY A 38 -6.71 8.50 0.99
C GLY A 38 -7.13 8.31 2.44
N TYR A 39 -6.19 7.86 3.28
CA TYR A 39 -6.45 7.52 4.68
C TYR A 39 -5.37 8.04 5.60
N TYR A 40 -5.76 8.37 6.82
CA TYR A 40 -4.85 8.79 7.88
C TYR A 40 -4.29 7.58 8.62
N LEU A 41 -2.97 7.55 8.80
CA LEU A 41 -2.28 6.42 9.44
C LEU A 41 -1.80 6.71 10.86
N GLY A 42 -2.06 7.91 11.40
CA GLY A 42 -1.50 8.32 12.68
C GLY A 42 -0.05 8.80 12.52
N ILE A 43 0.71 8.72 13.60
CA ILE A 43 2.12 9.17 13.62
C ILE A 43 3.00 7.98 13.24
N LYS A 44 3.63 8.05 12.07
CA LYS A 44 4.46 6.99 11.51
C LYS A 44 5.72 7.57 10.88
N THR A 45 6.71 6.71 10.66
CA THR A 45 7.85 7.05 9.79
C THR A 45 7.44 6.90 8.32
N ASN A 46 8.23 7.46 7.41
CA ASN A 46 8.01 7.28 5.97
C ASN A 46 7.94 5.79 5.59
N ASN A 47 8.87 4.99 6.08
CA ASN A 47 8.92 3.56 5.74
C ASN A 47 7.71 2.81 6.28
N GLN A 48 7.27 3.10 7.50
CA GLN A 48 6.05 2.52 8.05
C GLN A 48 4.83 2.90 7.21
N ALA A 49 4.73 4.17 6.83
CA ALA A 49 3.62 4.66 5.99
C ALA A 49 3.58 3.97 4.64
N GLU A 50 4.73 3.74 4.02
CA GLU A 50 4.82 3.03 2.73
C GLU A 50 4.31 1.59 2.85
N TYR A 51 4.75 0.86 3.87
CA TYR A 51 4.27 -0.51 4.12
C TYR A 51 2.78 -0.56 4.44
N LEU A 52 2.32 0.36 5.29
CA LEU A 52 0.90 0.41 5.67
C LEU A 52 0.02 0.77 4.48
N ALA A 53 0.47 1.66 3.60
CA ALA A 53 -0.25 2.02 2.38
C ALA A 53 -0.36 0.82 1.43
N LEU A 54 0.73 0.08 1.23
CA LEU A 54 0.72 -1.12 0.42
C LEU A 54 -0.24 -2.16 0.99
N LEU A 55 -0.15 -2.42 2.30
CA LEU A 55 -1.00 -3.40 2.95
C LEU A 55 -2.48 -3.02 2.83
N LEU A 56 -2.80 -1.73 3.00
CA LEU A 56 -4.16 -1.24 2.84
C LEU A 56 -4.65 -1.40 1.39
N GLY A 57 -3.81 -1.08 0.43
CA GLY A 57 -4.14 -1.27 -0.99
C GLY A 57 -4.39 -2.74 -1.33
N LEU A 58 -3.56 -3.64 -0.81
CA LEU A 58 -3.75 -5.08 -0.99
C LEU A 58 -5.06 -5.56 -0.35
N PHE A 59 -5.36 -5.05 0.84
CA PHE A 59 -6.59 -5.35 1.55
C PHE A 59 -7.83 -4.92 0.74
N ILE A 60 -7.78 -3.72 0.16
CA ILE A 60 -8.89 -3.17 -0.63
C ILE A 60 -9.05 -3.94 -1.95
N VAL A 61 -7.96 -4.15 -2.70
CA VAL A 61 -8.05 -4.82 -4.00
C VAL A 61 -8.50 -6.27 -3.86
N ALA A 62 -8.14 -6.92 -2.75
CA ALA A 62 -8.54 -8.31 -2.49
C ALA A 62 -10.06 -8.49 -2.41
N GLU A 63 -10.80 -7.45 -2.04
CA GLU A 63 -12.26 -7.50 -1.99
C GLU A 63 -12.91 -7.49 -3.38
N HIS A 64 -12.15 -7.10 -4.42
CA HIS A 64 -12.67 -6.90 -5.76
C HIS A 64 -12.12 -7.88 -6.79
N VAL A 65 -10.86 -8.29 -6.62
CA VAL A 65 -10.17 -9.13 -7.60
C VAL A 65 -10.74 -10.55 -7.63
N LYS A 66 -10.94 -11.07 -8.83
CA LYS A 66 -11.37 -12.44 -9.04
C LYS A 66 -10.17 -13.36 -9.21
N ARG A 67 -10.38 -14.67 -9.02
CA ARG A 67 -9.33 -15.69 -8.96
C ARG A 67 -8.40 -15.72 -10.19
N ASN A 68 -8.92 -15.44 -11.36
CA ASN A 68 -8.16 -15.48 -12.60
C ASN A 68 -7.68 -14.11 -13.08
N GLU A 69 -7.86 -13.07 -12.24
CA GLU A 69 -7.44 -11.72 -12.59
C GLU A 69 -6.03 -11.45 -12.02
N GLU A 70 -5.29 -10.60 -12.71
CA GLU A 70 -3.92 -10.26 -12.34
C GLU A 70 -3.90 -8.99 -11.49
N VAL A 71 -2.98 -8.94 -10.51
CA VAL A 71 -2.75 -7.75 -9.68
C VAL A 71 -1.32 -7.27 -9.88
N GLN A 72 -1.17 -6.04 -10.33
CA GLN A 72 0.12 -5.37 -10.48
C GLN A 72 0.18 -4.19 -9.52
N ILE A 73 1.21 -4.16 -8.67
CA ILE A 73 1.42 -3.08 -7.71
C ILE A 73 2.48 -2.14 -8.25
N VAL A 74 2.25 -0.84 -8.07
CA VAL A 74 3.16 0.22 -8.47
C VAL A 74 3.47 1.10 -7.26
N SER A 75 4.74 1.33 -6.98
CA SER A 75 5.20 2.20 -5.90
C SER A 75 6.37 3.05 -6.35
N ASP A 76 6.48 4.27 -5.84
CA ASP A 76 7.65 5.12 -6.05
C ASP A 76 8.70 4.98 -4.94
N SER A 77 8.46 4.10 -3.97
CA SER A 77 9.43 3.78 -2.93
C SER A 77 10.37 2.66 -3.40
N GLN A 78 11.56 3.04 -3.82
CA GLN A 78 12.58 2.08 -4.26
C GLN A 78 12.94 1.09 -3.13
N LEU A 79 13.03 1.58 -1.90
CA LEU A 79 13.32 0.74 -0.74
C LEU A 79 12.25 -0.33 -0.54
N LEU A 80 10.97 0.07 -0.56
CA LEU A 80 9.85 -0.86 -0.40
C LEU A 80 9.91 -1.97 -1.45
N VAL A 81 10.04 -1.59 -2.72
CA VAL A 81 10.07 -2.54 -3.84
C VAL A 81 11.25 -3.50 -3.69
N ARG A 82 12.44 -3.00 -3.38
CA ARG A 82 13.64 -3.82 -3.23
C ARG A 82 13.56 -4.75 -2.02
N GLN A 83 12.93 -4.33 -0.94
CA GLN A 83 12.71 -5.19 0.22
C GLN A 83 11.70 -6.31 -0.09
N LEU A 84 10.62 -5.99 -0.81
CA LEU A 84 9.59 -6.97 -1.14
C LEU A 84 10.00 -7.95 -2.25
N THR A 85 10.92 -7.54 -3.11
CA THR A 85 11.46 -8.43 -4.16
C THR A 85 12.70 -9.20 -3.70
N GLY A 86 13.13 -9.02 -2.45
CA GLY A 86 14.26 -9.76 -1.88
C GLY A 86 15.63 -9.20 -2.19
N VAL A 87 15.72 -8.05 -2.89
CA VAL A 87 17.01 -7.41 -3.21
C VAL A 87 17.67 -6.84 -1.96
N TYR A 88 16.86 -6.27 -1.04
CA TYR A 88 17.32 -5.77 0.25
C TYR A 88 16.67 -6.54 1.39
N LYS A 89 17.43 -6.78 2.46
CA LYS A 89 16.90 -7.34 3.70
C LYS A 89 16.18 -6.25 4.51
N VAL A 90 15.13 -6.63 5.21
CA VAL A 90 14.46 -5.77 6.19
C VAL A 90 15.15 -5.94 7.53
N ARG A 91 15.97 -4.96 7.91
CA ARG A 91 16.77 -5.02 9.14
C ARG A 91 16.07 -4.42 10.34
N GLN A 92 15.19 -3.44 10.13
CA GLN A 92 14.48 -2.76 11.20
C GLN A 92 13.38 -3.66 11.74
N SER A 93 13.44 -3.96 13.03
CA SER A 93 12.52 -4.90 13.68
C SER A 93 11.05 -4.46 13.58
N HIS A 94 10.78 -3.16 13.61
CA HIS A 94 9.41 -2.63 13.52
C HIS A 94 8.81 -2.75 12.11
N LEU A 95 9.63 -2.94 11.07
CA LEU A 95 9.15 -3.15 9.70
C LEU A 95 8.96 -4.64 9.36
N GLN A 96 9.60 -5.54 10.11
CA GLN A 96 9.56 -6.98 9.80
C GLN A 96 8.15 -7.58 9.81
N PRO A 97 7.29 -7.29 10.80
CA PRO A 97 5.91 -7.79 10.77
C PRO A 97 5.11 -7.25 9.57
N LEU A 98 5.30 -5.98 9.22
CA LEU A 98 4.64 -5.37 8.06
C LEU A 98 5.12 -5.99 6.76
N HIS A 99 6.42 -6.19 6.62
CA HIS A 99 7.02 -6.83 5.46
C HIS A 99 6.47 -8.25 5.26
N LYS A 100 6.46 -9.04 6.33
CA LYS A 100 5.95 -10.41 6.31
C LYS A 100 4.49 -10.45 5.87
N LEU A 101 3.66 -9.60 6.46
CA LEU A 101 2.24 -9.55 6.15
C LEU A 101 1.98 -9.11 4.70
N CYS A 102 2.72 -8.11 4.21
CA CYS A 102 2.64 -7.70 2.82
C CYS A 102 3.02 -8.84 1.86
N GLN A 103 4.09 -9.57 2.18
CA GLN A 103 4.50 -10.71 1.35
C GLN A 103 3.42 -11.79 1.31
N GLU A 104 2.81 -12.11 2.44
CA GLU A 104 1.73 -13.09 2.52
C GLU A 104 0.53 -12.67 1.67
N LYS A 105 0.13 -11.39 1.75
CA LYS A 105 -1.00 -10.87 0.98
C LYS A 105 -0.70 -10.79 -0.52
N MET A 106 0.51 -10.41 -0.88
CA MET A 106 0.95 -10.41 -2.28
C MET A 106 0.95 -11.82 -2.86
N HIS A 107 1.45 -12.79 -2.09
CA HIS A 107 1.46 -14.18 -2.51
C HIS A 107 0.04 -14.73 -2.71
N ALA A 108 -0.87 -14.44 -1.79
CA ALA A 108 -2.26 -14.88 -1.88
C ALA A 108 -2.96 -14.35 -3.13
N LEU A 109 -2.59 -13.16 -3.60
CA LEU A 109 -3.16 -12.53 -4.81
C LEU A 109 -2.32 -12.81 -6.06
N ASN A 110 -1.21 -13.50 -5.92
CA ASN A 110 -0.22 -13.67 -6.98
C ASN A 110 0.17 -12.31 -7.60
N ALA A 111 0.35 -11.31 -6.74
CA ALA A 111 0.62 -9.95 -7.15
C ALA A 111 2.11 -9.73 -7.45
N THR A 112 2.38 -8.87 -8.42
CA THR A 112 3.73 -8.39 -8.72
C THR A 112 3.86 -6.94 -8.27
N ILE A 113 5.09 -6.48 -8.00
CA ILE A 113 5.35 -5.09 -7.63
C ILE A 113 6.48 -4.53 -8.48
N SER A 114 6.33 -3.29 -8.93
CA SER A 114 7.35 -2.58 -9.68
C SER A 114 7.53 -1.16 -9.17
N HIS A 115 8.74 -0.64 -9.36
CA HIS A 115 9.10 0.72 -8.99
C HIS A 115 8.86 1.66 -10.18
N VAL A 116 8.31 2.83 -9.91
CA VAL A 116 8.18 3.93 -10.87
C VAL A 116 8.75 5.20 -10.25
N LEU A 117 9.04 6.18 -11.06
CA LEU A 117 9.45 7.49 -10.57
C LEU A 117 8.24 8.22 -9.95
N ARG A 118 8.53 9.17 -9.07
CA ARG A 118 7.48 9.89 -8.32
C ARG A 118 6.47 10.58 -9.22
N ASP A 119 6.89 11.13 -10.36
CA ASP A 119 6.00 11.79 -11.31
C ASP A 119 5.03 10.82 -12.01
N GLN A 120 5.25 9.54 -11.89
CA GLN A 120 4.38 8.49 -12.41
C GLN A 120 3.47 7.89 -11.33
N ASN A 121 3.50 8.44 -10.10
CA ASN A 121 2.67 7.99 -8.98
C ASN A 121 1.94 9.16 -8.30
N THR A 122 1.63 10.20 -9.05
CA THR A 122 1.08 11.46 -8.52
C THR A 122 -0.30 11.29 -7.91
N GLN A 123 -1.13 10.40 -8.45
CA GLN A 123 -2.49 10.18 -7.95
C GLN A 123 -2.49 9.59 -6.54
N ALA A 124 -1.64 8.59 -6.30
CA ALA A 124 -1.51 7.99 -4.97
C ALA A 124 -0.88 9.00 -3.99
N ASP A 125 0.14 9.76 -4.42
CA ASP A 125 0.75 10.80 -3.60
C ASP A 125 -0.27 11.85 -3.16
N GLU A 126 -1.07 12.35 -4.09
CA GLU A 126 -2.15 13.30 -3.81
C GLU A 126 -3.11 12.75 -2.75
N MET A 127 -3.49 11.49 -2.89
CA MET A 127 -4.43 10.86 -1.95
C MET A 127 -3.81 10.59 -0.59
N ALA A 128 -2.51 10.30 -0.51
CA ALA A 128 -1.81 10.17 0.78
C ALA A 128 -1.88 11.50 1.56
N ASN A 129 -1.62 12.61 0.89
CA ASN A 129 -1.72 13.94 1.49
C ASN A 129 -3.16 14.30 1.87
N HIS A 130 -4.12 13.95 1.01
CA HIS A 130 -5.54 14.13 1.30
C HIS A 130 -5.96 13.38 2.58
N GLY A 131 -5.47 12.16 2.77
CA GLY A 131 -5.74 11.36 3.96
C GLY A 131 -5.24 12.02 5.25
N VAL A 132 -4.06 12.65 5.20
CA VAL A 132 -3.54 13.42 6.33
C VAL A 132 -4.39 14.67 6.59
N ASP A 133 -4.68 15.42 5.53
CA ASP A 133 -5.41 16.70 5.66
C ASP A 133 -6.83 16.51 6.17
N CYS A 134 -7.53 15.49 5.69
CA CYS A 134 -8.92 15.22 6.04
C CYS A 134 -9.07 14.24 7.21
N LYS A 135 -7.99 13.61 7.67
CA LYS A 135 -7.98 12.63 8.76
C LYS A 135 -9.06 11.56 8.63
N ILE A 136 -9.11 10.96 7.44
CA ILE A 136 -10.03 9.86 7.14
C ILE A 136 -9.41 8.57 7.66
N PHE A 137 -10.04 7.93 8.67
CA PHE A 137 -9.51 6.69 9.24
C PHE A 137 -9.70 5.51 8.30
N PRO A 138 -8.76 4.55 8.27
CA PRO A 138 -8.91 3.33 7.47
C PRO A 138 -10.13 2.51 7.91
N PRO A 139 -10.60 1.60 7.04
CA PRO A 139 -11.71 0.70 7.40
C PRO A 139 -11.44 -0.08 8.69
N LYS A 140 -12.51 -0.30 9.47
CA LYS A 140 -12.41 -0.99 10.77
C LYS A 140 -11.83 -2.40 10.65
N ASN A 141 -12.18 -3.13 9.60
CA ASN A 141 -11.67 -4.48 9.38
C ASN A 141 -10.19 -4.49 8.99
N TYR A 142 -9.67 -3.44 8.35
CA TYR A 142 -8.23 -3.28 8.14
C TYR A 142 -7.52 -3.06 9.48
N ILE A 143 -8.05 -2.19 10.33
CA ILE A 143 -7.49 -1.95 11.67
C ILE A 143 -7.51 -3.23 12.50
N ALA A 144 -8.58 -4.03 12.39
CA ALA A 144 -8.68 -5.32 13.07
C ALA A 144 -7.62 -6.31 12.56
N LEU A 145 -7.34 -6.32 11.26
CA LEU A 145 -6.27 -7.14 10.68
C LEU A 145 -4.92 -6.77 11.29
N LEU A 146 -4.62 -5.48 11.38
CA LEU A 146 -3.37 -5.01 11.99
C LEU A 146 -3.25 -5.45 13.45
N LYS A 147 -4.31 -5.28 14.24
CA LYS A 147 -4.32 -5.71 15.65
C LYS A 147 -4.09 -7.19 15.80
N HIS A 148 -4.67 -8.01 14.92
CA HIS A 148 -4.50 -9.45 14.93
C HIS A 148 -3.03 -9.85 14.75
N HIS A 149 -2.25 -9.01 14.07
CA HIS A 149 -0.81 -9.23 13.87
C HIS A 149 0.07 -8.36 14.76
N ASP A 150 -0.49 -7.82 15.84
CA ASP A 150 0.22 -6.97 16.81
C ASP A 150 0.84 -5.71 16.20
N ILE A 151 0.19 -5.17 15.18
CA ILE A 151 0.60 -3.94 14.52
C ILE A 151 -0.33 -2.81 14.97
N LEU A 152 0.26 -1.77 15.55
CA LEU A 152 -0.49 -0.59 16.00
C LEU A 152 -0.62 0.43 14.87
N LEU A 153 -1.79 1.01 14.77
CA LEU A 153 -2.05 2.10 13.84
C LEU A 153 -2.23 3.41 14.60
#